data_e4ff463f9e9d59b63123520c9865a6d0
#
_entry.id   e4ff463f9e9d59b63123520c9865a6d0
#
_cell.length_a   1.000
_cell.length_b   1.000
_cell.length_c   1.000
_cell.angle_alpha   90.00
_cell.angle_beta   90.00
_cell.angle_gamma   90.00
#
_symmetry.space_group_name_H-M   'P 1'
#
loop_
_entity.id
_entity.type
_entity.pdbx_description
1 polymer ?
#
loop_
_entity_poly.entity_id
_entity_poly.type
_entity_poly.pdbx_seq_one_letter_code
_entity_poly.pdbx_strand_id
1 'polypeptide(L)'
;MKSICKTILLGLLLVGVSSCSDSDQQPDPDFVPKNINSTFSKLNSPVVLIDEAHNNFLTKKGRYKPFSQVLSSDGYTVKSSKEKFTLTYLKQADILVVANALDKNRQDWNPPFGDAFDKGEVEAVKQWVSQGGSLFLVADHTPFPKVIEKLSSAFGFEFSNGHVRDTLFRLDNKSLIEHSITQDITQVKTFGGSAFQIPESAQPLLTLGKGATSVVPEIPFQVNGKTPRVSMNGWYQGAVLEVGEGRVAVFSEGMTFSSQVTVSTGKKYGLVSDGAEQNEQFLLNVMHWLSKKI
;
A
#
# COMPACT_ATOMS: atom_id res chain seq x y z
N MET A 1 69.01 32.01 18.79
CA MET A 1 68.06 30.98 19.24
C MET A 1 66.66 31.40 18.73
N LYS A 2 66.19 30.73 17.63
CA LYS A 2 64.90 31.02 17.03
C LYS A 2 63.91 29.92 17.43
N SER A 3 62.88 30.32 18.18
CA SER A 3 61.78 29.43 18.59
C SER A 3 60.77 29.32 17.44
N ILE A 4 60.52 28.09 16.97
CA ILE A 4 59.56 27.79 15.96
C ILE A 4 58.28 27.37 16.66
N CYS A 5 57.23 28.24 16.58
CA CYS A 5 55.90 27.95 17.04
C CYS A 5 55.20 27.08 15.97
N LYS A 6 54.91 25.81 16.29
CA LYS A 6 54.09 24.92 15.44
C LYS A 6 52.62 25.12 15.75
N THR A 7 51.91 25.78 14.85
CA THR A 7 50.45 25.90 14.89
C THR A 7 49.87 24.58 14.37
N ILE A 8 49.20 23.81 15.26
CA ILE A 8 48.42 22.64 14.90
C ILE A 8 47.05 23.13 14.44
N LEU A 9 46.76 23.00 13.16
CA LEU A 9 45.45 23.26 12.58
C LEU A 9 44.60 22.03 12.77
N LEU A 10 43.69 22.09 13.76
CA LEU A 10 42.71 21.04 14.01
C LEU A 10 41.58 21.15 12.99
N GLY A 11 41.63 20.32 11.92
CA GLY A 11 40.58 20.24 10.94
C GLY A 11 39.32 19.60 11.55
N LEU A 12 38.29 20.39 11.79
CA LEU A 12 36.94 19.89 12.16
C LEU A 12 36.32 19.24 10.94
N LEU A 13 36.35 17.90 10.89
CA LEU A 13 35.53 17.14 9.93
C LEU A 13 34.05 17.30 10.35
N LEU A 14 33.33 18.19 9.68
CA LEU A 14 31.88 18.23 9.72
C LEU A 14 31.39 16.98 8.98
N VAL A 15 31.10 15.92 9.72
CA VAL A 15 30.28 14.81 9.23
C VAL A 15 28.87 15.36 9.04
N GLY A 16 28.56 15.73 7.81
CA GLY A 16 27.20 16.06 7.42
C GLY A 16 26.31 14.84 7.63
N VAL A 17 25.53 14.81 8.71
CA VAL A 17 24.40 13.93 8.85
C VAL A 17 23.38 14.35 7.79
N SER A 18 23.44 13.71 6.63
CA SER A 18 22.36 13.79 5.66
C SER A 18 21.12 13.20 6.33
N SER A 19 20.26 14.08 6.83
CA SER A 19 18.92 13.71 7.24
C SER A 19 18.22 13.14 6.00
N CYS A 20 18.05 11.83 5.95
CA CYS A 20 17.17 11.19 4.97
C CYS A 20 15.73 11.58 5.30
N SER A 21 15.30 12.75 4.86
CA SER A 21 13.96 13.27 5.13
C SER A 21 12.96 13.02 3.99
N ASP A 22 13.38 12.53 2.84
CA ASP A 22 12.47 12.01 1.82
C ASP A 22 13.01 10.70 1.32
N SER A 23 12.19 9.66 1.30
CA SER A 23 12.61 8.45 0.67
C SER A 23 12.90 8.80 -0.78
N ASP A 24 14.07 8.41 -1.24
CA ASP A 24 14.59 8.58 -2.58
C ASP A 24 13.68 7.94 -3.68
N GLN A 25 12.57 7.33 -3.28
CA GLN A 25 11.57 6.75 -4.16
C GLN A 25 10.55 7.78 -4.62
N GLN A 26 10.43 7.90 -5.94
CA GLN A 26 9.49 8.77 -6.64
C GLN A 26 8.59 7.94 -7.58
N PRO A 27 7.41 8.45 -7.99
CA PRO A 27 6.66 7.78 -9.07
C PRO A 27 7.54 7.69 -10.31
N ASP A 28 7.48 6.54 -10.99
CA ASP A 28 8.23 6.34 -12.25
C ASP A 28 7.74 7.33 -13.31
N PRO A 29 8.57 8.28 -13.77
CA PRO A 29 8.15 9.29 -14.73
C PRO A 29 7.88 8.72 -16.12
N ASP A 30 8.50 7.58 -16.44
CA ASP A 30 8.44 6.94 -17.77
C ASP A 30 7.35 5.85 -17.82
N PHE A 31 6.61 5.62 -16.71
CA PHE A 31 5.59 4.59 -16.66
C PHE A 31 4.46 4.85 -17.65
N VAL A 32 4.17 3.84 -18.46
CA VAL A 32 3.02 3.81 -19.37
C VAL A 32 2.24 2.53 -19.09
N PRO A 33 0.91 2.62 -18.88
CA PRO A 33 0.06 1.44 -18.72
C PRO A 33 0.16 0.51 -19.94
N LYS A 34 0.15 -0.80 -19.70
CA LYS A 34 0.05 -1.82 -20.78
C LYS A 34 -1.38 -1.93 -21.31
N ASN A 35 -2.37 -1.62 -20.46
CA ASN A 35 -3.77 -1.65 -20.85
C ASN A 35 -4.08 -0.58 -21.90
N ILE A 36 -4.51 -1.05 -23.08
CA ILE A 36 -4.90 -0.18 -24.23
C ILE A 36 -6.40 -0.21 -24.52
N ASN A 37 -7.15 -1.10 -23.84
CA ASN A 37 -8.58 -1.29 -24.05
C ASN A 37 -9.34 -0.91 -22.78
N SER A 38 -10.09 0.17 -22.84
CA SER A 38 -10.90 0.64 -21.72
C SER A 38 -12.12 -0.25 -21.49
N THR A 39 -12.29 -0.74 -20.26
CA THR A 39 -13.47 -1.51 -19.83
C THR A 39 -14.69 -0.63 -19.63
N PHE A 40 -14.48 0.61 -19.18
CA PHE A 40 -15.56 1.54 -18.90
C PHE A 40 -15.60 2.68 -19.92
N SER A 41 -16.80 2.99 -20.40
CA SER A 41 -17.03 4.18 -21.23
C SER A 41 -17.11 5.44 -20.37
N LYS A 42 -16.93 6.61 -20.96
CA LYS A 42 -17.06 7.90 -20.26
C LYS A 42 -18.43 8.11 -19.59
N LEU A 43 -19.48 7.49 -20.12
CA LEU A 43 -20.84 7.62 -19.55
C LEU A 43 -21.06 6.74 -18.33
N ASN A 44 -20.31 5.64 -18.21
CA ASN A 44 -20.43 4.64 -17.15
C ASN A 44 -19.10 4.46 -16.40
N SER A 45 -18.34 5.55 -16.24
CA SER A 45 -17.04 5.58 -15.60
C SER A 45 -17.19 5.52 -14.06
N PRO A 46 -16.79 4.42 -13.39
CA PRO A 46 -16.81 4.39 -11.93
C PRO A 46 -15.87 5.44 -11.34
N VAL A 47 -16.32 6.08 -10.26
CA VAL A 47 -15.54 7.11 -9.55
C VAL A 47 -14.69 6.47 -8.47
N VAL A 48 -13.39 6.65 -8.58
CA VAL A 48 -12.39 6.21 -7.58
C VAL A 48 -11.87 7.43 -6.81
N LEU A 49 -12.08 7.46 -5.50
CA LEU A 49 -11.47 8.45 -4.61
C LEU A 49 -10.19 7.87 -4.01
N ILE A 50 -9.05 8.50 -4.25
CA ILE A 50 -7.78 8.20 -3.55
C ILE A 50 -7.67 9.14 -2.36
N ASP A 51 -7.61 8.58 -1.16
CA ASP A 51 -7.46 9.32 0.08
C ASP A 51 -6.15 10.11 0.12
N GLU A 52 -6.26 11.40 0.41
CA GLU A 52 -5.15 12.34 0.62
C GLU A 52 -5.42 13.24 1.85
N ALA A 53 -6.51 12.96 2.60
CA ALA A 53 -6.88 13.70 3.79
C ALA A 53 -6.09 13.23 5.03
N HIS A 54 -5.65 11.97 5.04
CA HIS A 54 -5.04 11.31 6.19
C HIS A 54 -3.52 11.15 6.02
N ASN A 55 -2.85 12.20 5.52
CA ASN A 55 -1.40 12.26 5.33
C ASN A 55 -0.84 11.02 4.60
N ASN A 56 -1.57 10.52 3.64
CA ASN A 56 -1.28 9.29 2.93
C ASN A 56 0.07 9.35 2.21
N PHE A 57 0.85 8.29 2.36
CA PHE A 57 2.15 8.17 1.72
C PHE A 57 2.05 7.88 0.21
N LEU A 58 0.92 7.27 -0.20
CA LEU A 58 0.63 6.92 -1.57
C LEU A 58 -0.55 7.77 -2.07
N THR A 59 -0.25 8.83 -2.80
CA THR A 59 -1.22 9.81 -3.30
C THR A 59 -1.35 9.77 -4.81
N LYS A 60 -2.47 10.26 -5.36
CA LYS A 60 -2.79 10.25 -6.80
C LYS A 60 -1.69 10.85 -7.69
N LYS A 61 -1.11 11.97 -7.28
CA LYS A 61 -0.04 12.65 -8.03
C LYS A 61 1.36 12.29 -7.53
N GLY A 62 1.46 11.62 -6.39
CA GLY A 62 2.69 11.09 -5.81
C GLY A 62 2.96 9.66 -6.28
N ARG A 63 3.36 8.79 -5.36
CA ARG A 63 3.77 7.42 -5.68
C ARG A 63 2.68 6.54 -6.28
N TYR A 64 1.40 6.92 -6.18
CA TYR A 64 0.26 6.28 -6.86
C TYR A 64 -0.13 6.95 -8.19
N LYS A 65 0.75 7.80 -8.79
CA LYS A 65 0.54 8.30 -10.14
C LYS A 65 0.42 7.16 -11.17
N PRO A 66 1.33 6.15 -11.20
CA PRO A 66 1.18 4.98 -12.09
C PRO A 66 -0.12 4.19 -11.84
N PHE A 67 -0.49 3.93 -10.58
CA PHE A 67 -1.79 3.34 -10.23
C PHE A 67 -2.95 4.11 -10.89
N SER A 68 -2.95 5.44 -10.74
CA SER A 68 -3.97 6.30 -11.32
C SER A 68 -3.99 6.28 -12.85
N GLN A 69 -2.82 6.14 -13.48
CA GLN A 69 -2.69 6.02 -14.93
C GLN A 69 -3.29 4.70 -15.44
N VAL A 70 -3.02 3.57 -14.75
CA VAL A 70 -3.64 2.27 -15.07
C VAL A 70 -5.16 2.35 -14.98
N LEU A 71 -5.71 2.89 -13.90
CA LEU A 71 -7.16 3.02 -13.76
C LEU A 71 -7.76 3.95 -14.82
N SER A 72 -7.08 5.06 -15.12
CA SER A 72 -7.55 5.99 -16.14
C SER A 72 -7.52 5.37 -17.54
N SER A 73 -6.54 4.49 -17.85
CA SER A 73 -6.48 3.77 -19.13
C SER A 73 -7.65 2.78 -19.29
N ASP A 74 -8.18 2.30 -18.17
CA ASP A 74 -9.33 1.38 -18.14
C ASP A 74 -10.70 2.08 -18.01
N GLY A 75 -10.70 3.42 -18.01
CA GLY A 75 -11.90 4.24 -18.06
C GLY A 75 -12.46 4.66 -16.70
N TYR A 76 -11.74 4.48 -15.61
CA TYR A 76 -12.13 5.00 -14.29
C TYR A 76 -11.95 6.53 -14.21
N THR A 77 -12.84 7.18 -13.48
CA THR A 77 -12.70 8.58 -13.08
C THR A 77 -11.96 8.65 -11.73
N VAL A 78 -10.65 8.92 -11.75
CA VAL A 78 -9.81 8.94 -10.54
C VAL A 78 -9.70 10.35 -9.96
N LYS A 79 -10.09 10.53 -8.69
CA LYS A 79 -10.08 11.82 -7.98
C LYS A 79 -9.28 11.69 -6.67
N SER A 80 -8.68 12.80 -6.21
CA SER A 80 -8.13 12.92 -4.86
C SER A 80 -9.24 13.24 -3.87
N SER A 81 -9.27 12.55 -2.72
CA SER A 81 -10.14 12.85 -1.58
C SER A 81 -9.34 13.65 -0.54
N LYS A 82 -9.75 14.88 -0.26
CA LYS A 82 -9.06 15.77 0.69
C LYS A 82 -9.90 16.09 1.93
N GLU A 83 -11.07 15.50 2.01
CA GLU A 83 -12.02 15.70 3.09
C GLU A 83 -12.08 14.47 3.99
N LYS A 84 -12.39 14.70 5.27
CA LYS A 84 -12.69 13.63 6.21
C LYS A 84 -13.86 12.78 5.73
N PHE A 85 -13.84 11.51 6.07
CA PHE A 85 -14.87 10.59 5.63
C PHE A 85 -16.19 10.81 6.39
N THR A 86 -17.20 11.19 5.64
CA THR A 86 -18.60 11.16 6.08
C THR A 86 -19.41 10.34 5.09
N LEU A 87 -20.50 9.75 5.54
CA LEU A 87 -21.39 8.99 4.65
C LEU A 87 -21.86 9.84 3.45
N THR A 88 -22.17 11.11 3.68
CA THR A 88 -22.58 12.04 2.60
C THR A 88 -21.46 12.26 1.60
N TYR A 89 -20.23 12.47 2.08
CA TYR A 89 -19.09 12.69 1.21
C TYR A 89 -18.76 11.45 0.36
N LEU A 90 -18.80 10.27 0.96
CA LEU A 90 -18.46 9.01 0.28
C LEU A 90 -19.47 8.61 -0.80
N LYS A 91 -20.72 9.09 -0.74
CA LYS A 91 -21.76 8.80 -1.78
C LYS A 91 -21.41 9.29 -3.19
N GLN A 92 -20.40 10.15 -3.34
CA GLN A 92 -19.93 10.58 -4.66
C GLN A 92 -18.96 9.60 -5.34
N ALA A 93 -18.62 8.51 -4.68
CA ALA A 93 -17.65 7.52 -5.15
C ALA A 93 -18.26 6.12 -5.22
N ASP A 94 -17.73 5.32 -6.14
CA ASP A 94 -17.97 3.88 -6.21
C ASP A 94 -16.89 3.12 -5.43
N ILE A 95 -15.64 3.61 -5.46
CA ILE A 95 -14.50 2.99 -4.78
C ILE A 95 -13.71 4.05 -4.00
N LEU A 96 -13.42 3.77 -2.73
CA LEU A 96 -12.48 4.49 -1.89
C LEU A 96 -11.16 3.72 -1.84
N VAL A 97 -10.05 4.38 -2.13
CA VAL A 97 -8.68 3.86 -1.99
C VAL A 97 -8.01 4.53 -0.82
N VAL A 98 -7.69 3.76 0.21
CA VAL A 98 -6.89 4.18 1.37
C VAL A 98 -5.56 3.47 1.30
N ALA A 99 -4.48 4.21 1.07
CA ALA A 99 -3.16 3.63 0.86
C ALA A 99 -2.11 4.33 1.71
N ASN A 100 -1.57 3.62 2.70
CA ASN A 100 -0.56 4.10 3.63
C ASN A 100 -0.93 5.43 4.31
N ALA A 101 -2.11 5.48 4.92
CA ALA A 101 -2.53 6.61 5.75
C ALA A 101 -1.62 6.76 6.99
N LEU A 102 -1.46 7.99 7.45
CA LEU A 102 -0.69 8.34 8.65
C LEU A 102 -1.54 9.18 9.61
N ASP A 103 -1.21 9.11 10.88
CA ASP A 103 -1.87 9.87 11.95
C ASP A 103 -1.57 11.38 11.88
N LYS A 104 -0.43 11.76 11.29
CA LYS A 104 0.02 13.14 11.10
C LYS A 104 1.04 13.23 9.96
N ASN A 105 1.31 14.44 9.50
CA ASN A 105 2.47 14.68 8.64
C ASN A 105 3.76 14.45 9.44
N ARG A 106 4.44 13.35 9.15
CA ARG A 106 5.60 12.91 9.92
C ARG A 106 6.90 13.45 9.34
N GLN A 107 7.62 14.20 10.16
CA GLN A 107 9.01 14.61 9.90
C GLN A 107 10.00 13.54 10.44
N ASP A 108 9.57 12.72 11.36
CA ASP A 108 10.30 11.58 11.89
C ASP A 108 9.39 10.34 11.99
N TRP A 109 9.99 9.19 12.10
CA TRP A 109 9.31 7.90 12.20
C TRP A 109 9.32 7.32 13.63
N ASN A 110 9.51 8.16 14.64
CA ASN A 110 9.51 7.74 16.03
C ASN A 110 8.09 7.53 16.57
N PRO A 111 7.86 6.54 17.45
CA PRO A 111 6.59 6.39 18.17
C PRO A 111 6.39 7.58 19.15
N PRO A 112 5.17 7.82 19.66
CA PRO A 112 4.00 6.98 19.45
C PRO A 112 3.33 7.22 18.09
N PHE A 113 2.65 6.15 17.59
CA PHE A 113 1.82 6.19 16.39
C PHE A 113 0.35 6.27 16.82
N GLY A 114 -0.34 7.31 16.39
CA GLY A 114 -1.77 7.50 16.62
C GLY A 114 -2.63 6.83 15.54
N ASP A 115 -3.94 7.04 15.64
CA ASP A 115 -4.89 6.56 14.63
C ASP A 115 -5.00 7.58 13.48
N ALA A 116 -5.05 7.11 12.23
CA ALA A 116 -5.32 7.98 11.09
C ALA A 116 -6.78 8.42 11.05
N PHE A 117 -7.69 7.56 11.49
CA PHE A 117 -9.14 7.76 11.36
C PHE A 117 -9.79 7.88 12.74
N ASP A 118 -10.69 8.86 12.90
CA ASP A 118 -11.54 8.93 14.08
C ASP A 118 -12.69 7.90 13.99
N LYS A 119 -13.41 7.72 15.11
CA LYS A 119 -14.51 6.75 15.20
C LYS A 119 -15.63 7.05 14.18
N GLY A 120 -15.93 8.33 13.95
CA GLY A 120 -16.98 8.74 13.03
C GLY A 120 -16.63 8.38 11.58
N GLU A 121 -15.37 8.55 11.21
CA GLU A 121 -14.87 8.19 9.89
C GLU A 121 -14.92 6.68 9.64
N VAL A 122 -14.49 5.88 10.62
CA VAL A 122 -14.56 4.41 10.54
C VAL A 122 -16.01 3.93 10.36
N GLU A 123 -16.94 4.45 11.15
CA GLU A 123 -18.37 4.10 11.04
C GLU A 123 -18.96 4.56 9.70
N ALA A 124 -18.57 5.75 9.20
CA ALA A 124 -19.01 6.24 7.89
C ALA A 124 -18.56 5.32 6.76
N VAL A 125 -17.29 4.86 6.77
CA VAL A 125 -16.76 3.92 5.77
C VAL A 125 -17.48 2.58 5.87
N LYS A 126 -17.67 2.01 7.08
CA LYS A 126 -18.41 0.75 7.27
C LYS A 126 -19.83 0.83 6.72
N GLN A 127 -20.56 1.89 7.09
CA GLN A 127 -21.93 2.08 6.64
C GLN A 127 -21.97 2.27 5.11
N TRP A 128 -21.08 3.05 4.55
CA TRP A 128 -21.00 3.26 3.10
C TRP A 128 -20.69 1.98 2.34
N VAL A 129 -19.74 1.16 2.81
CA VAL A 129 -19.46 -0.15 2.23
C VAL A 129 -20.68 -1.05 2.32
N SER A 130 -21.32 -1.17 3.49
CA SER A 130 -22.48 -2.04 3.64
C SER A 130 -23.66 -1.65 2.72
N GLN A 131 -23.73 -0.38 2.27
CA GLN A 131 -24.70 0.16 1.34
C GLN A 131 -24.28 0.10 -0.13
N GLY A 132 -23.19 -0.60 -0.46
CA GLY A 132 -22.79 -0.87 -1.84
C GLY A 132 -21.51 -0.18 -2.30
N GLY A 133 -20.90 0.68 -1.51
CA GLY A 133 -19.56 1.23 -1.78
C GLY A 133 -18.47 0.18 -1.69
N SER A 134 -17.30 0.44 -2.26
CA SER A 134 -16.18 -0.51 -2.23
C SER A 134 -14.90 0.12 -1.70
N LEU A 135 -14.20 -0.60 -0.83
CA LEU A 135 -12.94 -0.15 -0.20
C LEU A 135 -11.76 -0.94 -0.74
N PHE A 136 -10.74 -0.22 -1.21
CA PHE A 136 -9.39 -0.73 -1.47
C PHE A 136 -8.47 -0.21 -0.36
N LEU A 137 -8.03 -1.08 0.55
CA LEU A 137 -7.23 -0.74 1.72
C LEU A 137 -5.83 -1.31 1.62
N VAL A 138 -4.82 -0.45 1.77
CA VAL A 138 -3.41 -0.86 1.76
C VAL A 138 -2.69 -0.31 3.00
N ALA A 139 -1.93 -1.19 3.67
CA ALA A 139 -0.97 -0.80 4.69
C ALA A 139 0.32 -1.61 4.55
N ASP A 140 1.38 -0.94 4.14
CA ASP A 140 2.69 -1.55 3.97
C ASP A 140 3.30 -1.97 5.33
N HIS A 141 4.57 -1.75 5.55
CA HIS A 141 5.28 -2.07 6.78
C HIS A 141 5.00 -1.06 7.92
N THR A 142 5.59 -1.30 9.10
CA THR A 142 5.60 -0.34 10.23
C THR A 142 5.84 1.10 9.73
N PRO A 143 5.05 2.12 10.11
CA PRO A 143 3.97 2.09 11.10
C PRO A 143 2.56 1.98 10.51
N PHE A 144 2.42 1.87 9.18
CA PHE A 144 1.12 1.96 8.49
C PHE A 144 0.06 1.01 9.04
N PRO A 145 0.38 -0.28 9.34
CA PRO A 145 -0.57 -1.21 9.94
C PRO A 145 -1.13 -0.69 11.26
N LYS A 146 -0.26 -0.14 12.13
CA LYS A 146 -0.68 0.37 13.45
C LYS A 146 -1.60 1.58 13.31
N VAL A 147 -1.29 2.45 12.37
CA VAL A 147 -2.01 3.73 12.18
C VAL A 147 -3.42 3.52 11.61
N ILE A 148 -3.64 2.45 10.82
CA ILE A 148 -4.95 2.12 10.24
C ILE A 148 -5.74 1.06 11.04
N GLU A 149 -5.23 0.59 12.18
CA GLU A 149 -5.75 -0.55 12.95
C GLU A 149 -7.27 -0.47 13.20
N LYS A 150 -7.79 0.72 13.54
CA LYS A 150 -9.24 0.89 13.76
C LYS A 150 -10.07 0.62 12.51
N LEU A 151 -9.60 1.06 11.35
CA LEU A 151 -10.32 0.86 10.10
C LEU A 151 -10.22 -0.60 9.63
N SER A 152 -9.02 -1.20 9.69
CA SER A 152 -8.84 -2.60 9.28
C SER A 152 -9.60 -3.57 10.18
N SER A 153 -9.53 -3.39 11.51
CA SER A 153 -10.25 -4.21 12.49
C SER A 153 -11.77 -4.06 12.40
N ALA A 154 -12.27 -2.92 11.93
CA ALA A 154 -13.70 -2.72 11.69
C ALA A 154 -14.29 -3.65 10.64
N PHE A 155 -13.42 -4.21 9.76
CA PHE A 155 -13.73 -5.25 8.79
C PHE A 155 -13.14 -6.63 9.16
N GLY A 156 -12.58 -6.78 10.37
CA GLY A 156 -12.04 -8.04 10.88
C GLY A 156 -10.62 -8.38 10.41
N PHE A 157 -9.89 -7.44 9.80
CA PHE A 157 -8.50 -7.66 9.37
C PHE A 157 -7.53 -7.21 10.47
N GLU A 158 -6.62 -8.11 10.87
CA GLU A 158 -5.64 -7.87 11.93
C GLU A 158 -4.22 -7.89 11.35
N PHE A 159 -3.60 -6.74 11.24
CA PHE A 159 -2.27 -6.58 10.66
C PHE A 159 -1.15 -6.84 11.68
N SER A 160 -0.07 -7.47 11.21
CA SER A 160 1.24 -7.43 11.87
C SER A 160 1.92 -6.09 11.57
N ASN A 161 2.31 -5.35 12.61
CA ASN A 161 3.02 -4.08 12.43
C ASN A 161 4.52 -4.32 12.18
N GLY A 162 4.86 -5.03 11.10
CA GLY A 162 6.23 -5.43 10.77
C GLY A 162 6.52 -5.33 9.27
N HIS A 163 7.58 -6.01 8.87
CA HIS A 163 8.04 -6.04 7.48
C HIS A 163 8.33 -7.47 7.04
N VAL A 164 7.69 -7.91 5.97
CA VAL A 164 7.94 -9.17 5.26
C VAL A 164 8.79 -8.88 4.03
N ARG A 165 9.66 -9.79 3.62
CA ARG A 165 10.48 -9.61 2.39
C ARG A 165 9.62 -9.72 1.14
N ASP A 166 10.19 -9.27 0.02
CA ASP A 166 9.64 -9.46 -1.33
C ASP A 166 9.20 -10.91 -1.52
N THR A 167 8.00 -11.09 -2.05
CA THR A 167 7.42 -12.41 -2.23
C THR A 167 6.87 -12.54 -3.65
N LEU A 168 7.10 -13.69 -4.26
CA LEU A 168 6.47 -14.08 -5.52
C LEU A 168 5.40 -15.13 -5.21
N PHE A 169 4.15 -14.73 -5.33
CA PHE A 169 2.98 -15.61 -5.18
C PHE A 169 2.68 -16.29 -6.49
N ARG A 170 2.42 -17.60 -6.47
CA ARG A 170 2.23 -18.41 -7.67
C ARG A 170 1.08 -19.40 -7.50
N LEU A 171 0.37 -19.67 -8.58
CA LEU A 171 -0.69 -20.69 -8.58
C LEU A 171 -0.13 -22.11 -8.39
N ASP A 172 1.03 -22.42 -8.99
CA ASP A 172 1.63 -23.75 -8.96
C ASP A 172 1.98 -24.23 -7.54
N ASN A 173 2.30 -23.30 -6.63
CA ASN A 173 2.61 -23.59 -5.23
C ASN A 173 1.48 -23.21 -4.26
N LYS A 174 0.32 -22.80 -4.78
CA LYS A 174 -0.88 -22.41 -4.02
C LYS A 174 -0.67 -21.23 -3.06
N SER A 175 0.33 -20.38 -3.32
CA SER A 175 0.48 -19.11 -2.60
C SER A 175 -0.37 -18.00 -3.22
N LEU A 176 -0.59 -18.02 -4.54
CA LEU A 176 -1.65 -17.31 -5.24
C LEU A 176 -2.89 -18.20 -5.28
N ILE A 177 -4.01 -17.70 -4.79
CA ILE A 177 -5.25 -18.49 -4.64
C ILE A 177 -6.17 -18.25 -5.84
N GLU A 178 -6.80 -19.32 -6.33
CA GLU A 178 -7.80 -19.24 -7.41
C GLU A 178 -9.02 -18.42 -6.97
N HIS A 179 -9.34 -17.39 -7.74
CA HIS A 179 -10.47 -16.48 -7.53
C HIS A 179 -10.81 -15.80 -8.87
N SER A 180 -11.98 -15.19 -9.06
CA SER A 180 -12.27 -14.40 -10.27
C SER A 180 -11.23 -13.28 -10.50
N ILE A 181 -10.68 -12.70 -9.43
CA ILE A 181 -9.59 -11.71 -9.48
C ILE A 181 -8.29 -12.29 -10.03
N THR A 182 -8.00 -13.55 -9.77
CA THR A 182 -6.75 -14.21 -10.21
C THR A 182 -6.94 -15.01 -11.50
N GLN A 183 -8.06 -14.88 -12.16
CA GLN A 183 -8.28 -15.50 -13.47
C GLN A 183 -7.24 -14.98 -14.47
N ASP A 184 -6.64 -15.90 -15.24
CA ASP A 184 -5.56 -15.65 -16.21
C ASP A 184 -4.27 -15.07 -15.61
N ILE A 185 -4.10 -15.15 -14.28
CA ILE A 185 -2.91 -14.74 -13.56
C ILE A 185 -2.23 -15.96 -12.93
N THR A 186 -0.97 -16.17 -13.24
CA THR A 186 -0.17 -17.27 -12.71
C THR A 186 0.78 -16.85 -11.60
N GLN A 187 1.09 -15.56 -11.53
CA GLN A 187 1.96 -15.01 -10.50
C GLN A 187 1.66 -13.53 -10.18
N VAL A 188 1.90 -13.16 -8.93
CA VAL A 188 1.86 -11.78 -8.42
C VAL A 188 3.09 -11.56 -7.56
N LYS A 189 3.77 -10.43 -7.75
CA LYS A 189 4.93 -10.05 -6.96
C LYS A 189 4.62 -8.89 -6.01
N THR A 190 5.02 -9.05 -4.74
CA THR A 190 5.05 -7.97 -3.74
C THR A 190 6.50 -7.54 -3.46
N PHE A 191 6.69 -6.33 -2.93
CA PHE A 191 8.00 -5.71 -2.74
C PHE A 191 8.29 -5.44 -1.27
N GLY A 192 7.83 -6.31 -0.39
CA GLY A 192 7.92 -6.19 1.04
C GLY A 192 6.53 -6.08 1.67
N GLY A 193 6.33 -5.05 2.49
CA GLY A 193 5.06 -4.82 3.15
C GLY A 193 4.89 -5.58 4.46
N SER A 194 3.68 -5.60 5.01
CA SER A 194 3.33 -6.33 6.21
C SER A 194 2.67 -7.68 5.90
N ALA A 195 1.95 -8.21 6.84
CA ALA A 195 1.04 -9.35 6.68
C ALA A 195 -0.15 -9.18 7.62
N PHE A 196 -1.27 -9.85 7.34
CA PHE A 196 -2.46 -9.76 8.17
C PHE A 196 -3.18 -11.11 8.28
N GLN A 197 -4.03 -11.22 9.32
CA GLN A 197 -5.03 -12.26 9.47
C GLN A 197 -6.36 -11.77 8.90
N ILE A 198 -7.20 -12.69 8.46
CA ILE A 198 -8.47 -12.41 7.82
C ILE A 198 -9.65 -12.95 8.65
N PRO A 199 -10.83 -12.31 8.62
CA PRO A 199 -12.04 -12.90 9.19
C PRO A 199 -12.47 -14.15 8.40
N GLU A 200 -13.22 -15.05 9.03
CA GLU A 200 -13.66 -16.32 8.43
C GLU A 200 -14.44 -16.12 7.11
N SER A 201 -15.15 -15.02 6.97
CA SER A 201 -15.93 -14.67 5.77
C SER A 201 -15.09 -14.11 4.62
N ALA A 202 -13.83 -13.77 4.84
CA ALA A 202 -12.95 -13.26 3.79
C ALA A 202 -12.35 -14.38 2.94
N GLN A 203 -12.08 -14.06 1.69
CA GLN A 203 -11.43 -14.96 0.74
C GLN A 203 -9.97 -14.53 0.53
N PRO A 204 -8.98 -15.41 0.78
CA PRO A 204 -7.58 -15.10 0.55
C PRO A 204 -7.26 -15.01 -0.94
N LEU A 205 -6.31 -14.14 -1.30
CA LEU A 205 -5.73 -14.06 -2.64
C LEU A 205 -4.24 -14.39 -2.64
N LEU A 206 -3.51 -13.85 -1.65
CA LEU A 206 -2.05 -13.98 -1.52
C LEU A 206 -1.73 -14.55 -0.13
N THR A 207 -1.29 -15.81 -0.07
CA THR A 207 -1.01 -16.53 1.18
C THR A 207 0.48 -16.75 1.37
N LEU A 208 1.01 -16.34 2.52
CA LEU A 208 2.41 -16.54 2.88
C LEU A 208 2.67 -17.98 3.31
N GLY A 209 3.68 -18.59 2.71
CA GLY A 209 4.07 -19.98 2.96
C GLY A 209 5.09 -20.16 4.09
N LYS A 210 5.57 -21.41 4.24
CA LYS A 210 6.63 -21.76 5.19
C LYS A 210 7.88 -20.93 4.94
N GLY A 211 8.47 -20.41 6.02
CA GLY A 211 9.67 -19.58 5.97
C GLY A 211 9.39 -18.07 5.85
N ALA A 212 8.17 -17.66 5.57
CA ALA A 212 7.80 -16.25 5.63
C ALA A 212 7.96 -15.73 7.08
N THR A 213 8.66 -14.61 7.22
CA THR A 213 8.97 -14.02 8.53
C THR A 213 8.77 -12.51 8.45
N SER A 214 8.09 -11.94 9.43
CA SER A 214 8.00 -10.50 9.63
C SER A 214 9.08 -10.05 10.62
N VAL A 215 9.80 -9.01 10.27
CA VAL A 215 10.66 -8.25 11.17
C VAL A 215 9.83 -7.12 11.76
N VAL A 216 9.75 -7.03 13.09
CA VAL A 216 8.85 -6.09 13.78
C VAL A 216 9.67 -5.05 14.57
N PRO A 217 10.18 -3.99 13.92
CA PRO A 217 10.94 -2.96 14.59
C PRO A 217 9.99 -2.02 15.36
N GLU A 218 10.45 -1.51 16.49
CA GLU A 218 9.75 -0.47 17.24
C GLU A 218 9.75 0.87 16.48
N ILE A 219 10.88 1.20 15.88
CA ILE A 219 11.06 2.37 15.02
C ILE A 219 11.27 1.87 13.59
N PRO A 220 10.48 2.34 12.60
CA PRO A 220 10.62 1.93 11.21
C PRO A 220 12.07 2.01 10.72
N PHE A 221 12.48 0.99 9.98
CA PHE A 221 13.83 0.83 9.41
C PHE A 221 14.99 0.65 10.41
N GLN A 222 14.75 0.76 11.73
CA GLN A 222 15.77 0.49 12.74
C GLN A 222 15.76 -0.98 13.14
N VAL A 223 16.49 -1.80 12.40
CA VAL A 223 16.58 -3.24 12.62
C VAL A 223 17.96 -3.59 13.20
N ASN A 224 17.98 -4.39 14.27
CA ASN A 224 19.18 -4.91 14.89
C ASN A 224 19.00 -6.38 15.31
N GLY A 225 20.01 -6.97 15.95
CA GLY A 225 19.98 -8.38 16.37
C GLY A 225 18.92 -8.74 17.42
N LYS A 226 18.31 -7.74 18.09
CA LYS A 226 17.24 -7.93 19.08
C LYS A 226 15.85 -7.67 18.50
N THR A 227 15.76 -7.14 17.28
CA THR A 227 14.47 -6.86 16.64
C THR A 227 13.68 -8.16 16.47
N PRO A 228 12.43 -8.24 16.98
CA PRO A 228 11.61 -9.44 16.91
C PRO A 228 11.41 -9.91 15.47
N ARG A 229 11.44 -11.23 15.29
CA ARG A 229 11.14 -11.92 14.04
C ARG A 229 10.04 -12.93 14.31
N VAL A 230 8.90 -12.76 13.63
CA VAL A 230 7.69 -13.55 13.84
C VAL A 230 7.39 -14.34 12.58
N SER A 231 7.06 -15.62 12.71
CA SER A 231 6.63 -16.45 11.58
C SER A 231 5.31 -15.94 11.02
N MET A 232 5.26 -15.81 9.70
CA MET A 232 4.05 -15.40 8.95
C MET A 232 3.49 -16.55 8.12
N ASN A 233 3.84 -17.80 8.45
CA ASN A 233 3.27 -18.96 7.78
C ASN A 233 1.75 -18.99 7.95
N GLY A 234 1.01 -19.01 6.84
CA GLY A 234 -0.46 -18.97 6.83
C GLY A 234 -1.07 -17.59 7.10
N TRP A 235 -0.25 -16.54 7.12
CA TRP A 235 -0.72 -15.15 7.05
C TRP A 235 -0.90 -14.71 5.59
N TYR A 236 -1.49 -13.55 5.38
CA TYR A 236 -1.91 -13.09 4.06
C TYR A 236 -1.29 -11.73 3.72
N GLN A 237 -1.05 -11.51 2.41
CA GLN A 237 -0.71 -10.19 1.86
C GLN A 237 -1.79 -9.64 0.92
N GLY A 238 -2.81 -10.43 0.61
CA GLY A 238 -3.97 -9.99 -0.17
C GLY A 238 -5.18 -10.84 0.16
N ALA A 239 -6.33 -10.21 0.37
CA ALA A 239 -7.61 -10.87 0.60
C ALA A 239 -8.77 -9.93 0.25
N VAL A 240 -9.96 -10.50 0.05
CA VAL A 240 -11.19 -9.79 -0.25
C VAL A 240 -12.34 -10.23 0.64
N LEU A 241 -13.31 -9.33 0.83
CA LEU A 241 -14.46 -9.55 1.69
C LEU A 241 -15.69 -8.85 1.10
N GLU A 242 -16.82 -9.55 1.04
CA GLU A 242 -18.12 -8.94 0.76
C GLU A 242 -18.80 -8.51 2.07
N VAL A 243 -19.32 -7.28 2.13
CA VAL A 243 -19.93 -6.68 3.31
C VAL A 243 -21.24 -6.00 2.93
N GLY A 244 -22.37 -6.63 3.27
CA GLY A 244 -23.67 -6.16 2.81
C GLY A 244 -23.74 -6.16 1.29
N GLU A 245 -23.96 -4.98 0.68
CA GLU A 245 -23.97 -4.81 -0.77
C GLU A 245 -22.60 -4.38 -1.35
N GLY A 246 -21.61 -4.12 -0.49
CA GLY A 246 -20.30 -3.62 -0.89
C GLY A 246 -19.18 -4.64 -0.82
N ARG A 247 -17.98 -4.20 -1.19
CA ARG A 247 -16.80 -5.05 -1.31
C ARG A 247 -15.57 -4.39 -0.70
N VAL A 248 -14.70 -5.18 -0.08
CA VAL A 248 -13.46 -4.73 0.53
C VAL A 248 -12.31 -5.58 0.00
N ALA A 249 -11.29 -4.94 -0.57
CA ALA A 249 -10.03 -5.58 -0.94
C ALA A 249 -8.92 -5.02 -0.05
N VAL A 250 -8.18 -5.89 0.62
CA VAL A 250 -7.13 -5.54 1.58
C VAL A 250 -5.81 -6.11 1.12
N PHE A 251 -4.78 -5.25 1.11
CA PHE A 251 -3.42 -5.63 0.75
C PHE A 251 -2.42 -5.05 1.76
N SER A 252 -1.33 -5.76 1.94
CA SER A 252 -0.28 -5.37 2.88
C SER A 252 0.94 -4.74 2.21
N GLU A 253 0.81 -4.38 0.92
CA GLU A 253 1.91 -3.79 0.15
C GLU A 253 1.36 -2.98 -1.04
N GLY A 254 1.79 -1.72 -1.16
CA GLY A 254 1.23 -0.79 -2.14
C GLY A 254 2.02 -0.69 -3.45
N MET A 255 3.32 -1.01 -3.46
CA MET A 255 4.15 -0.95 -4.67
C MET A 255 3.76 -2.02 -5.69
N THR A 256 3.13 -3.11 -5.26
CA THR A 256 2.50 -4.13 -6.12
C THR A 256 1.60 -3.51 -7.19
N PHE A 257 0.99 -2.38 -6.88
CA PHE A 257 -0.02 -1.70 -7.70
C PHE A 257 0.46 -0.40 -8.34
N SER A 258 1.75 -0.07 -8.23
CA SER A 258 2.32 1.15 -8.78
C SER A 258 3.69 0.90 -9.39
N SER A 259 4.29 1.91 -10.04
CA SER A 259 5.67 1.89 -10.50
C SER A 259 6.42 3.05 -9.88
N GLN A 260 7.56 2.77 -9.26
CA GLN A 260 8.39 3.76 -8.58
C GLN A 260 9.85 3.62 -9.01
N VAL A 261 10.60 4.70 -8.93
CA VAL A 261 12.04 4.75 -9.21
C VAL A 261 12.80 5.28 -7.99
N THR A 262 13.89 4.62 -7.63
CA THR A 262 14.87 5.18 -6.69
C THR A 262 15.75 6.15 -7.45
N VAL A 263 15.64 7.44 -7.18
CA VAL A 263 16.29 8.51 -7.98
C VAL A 263 17.80 8.38 -7.99
N SER A 264 18.42 8.08 -6.84
CA SER A 264 19.87 7.94 -6.69
C SER A 264 20.46 6.81 -7.51
N THR A 265 19.70 5.74 -7.78
CA THR A 265 20.20 4.54 -8.48
C THR A 265 19.55 4.33 -9.85
N GLY A 266 18.46 5.02 -10.16
CA GLY A 266 17.64 4.77 -11.35
C GLY A 266 16.90 3.43 -11.32
N LYS A 267 16.98 2.66 -10.21
CA LYS A 267 16.32 1.35 -10.10
C LYS A 267 14.81 1.50 -10.00
N LYS A 268 14.09 0.83 -10.88
CA LYS A 268 12.62 0.81 -10.92
C LYS A 268 12.07 -0.40 -10.18
N TYR A 269 10.91 -0.21 -9.55
CA TYR A 269 10.18 -1.20 -8.76
C TYR A 269 8.70 -1.18 -9.12
N GLY A 270 7.97 -2.22 -8.71
CA GLY A 270 6.53 -2.31 -8.90
C GLY A 270 6.16 -2.92 -10.24
N LEU A 271 5.17 -2.34 -10.93
CA LEU A 271 4.56 -2.88 -12.16
C LEU A 271 5.55 -3.17 -13.31
N VAL A 272 6.74 -2.56 -13.28
CA VAL A 272 7.77 -2.72 -14.32
C VAL A 272 8.91 -3.67 -13.91
N SER A 273 8.83 -4.26 -12.72
CA SER A 273 9.88 -5.15 -12.21
C SER A 273 9.76 -6.56 -12.77
N ASP A 274 10.91 -7.25 -12.87
CA ASP A 274 10.95 -8.68 -13.17
C ASP A 274 10.12 -9.47 -12.15
N GLY A 275 9.28 -10.37 -12.64
CA GLY A 275 8.34 -11.16 -11.85
C GLY A 275 7.00 -10.46 -11.55
N ALA A 276 6.86 -9.18 -11.94
CA ALA A 276 5.63 -8.41 -11.79
C ALA A 276 4.88 -8.19 -13.12
N GLU A 277 5.16 -9.02 -14.13
CA GLU A 277 4.62 -8.86 -15.49
C GLU A 277 3.09 -8.85 -15.51
N GLN A 278 2.46 -9.56 -14.56
CA GLN A 278 1.01 -9.70 -14.42
C GLN A 278 0.40 -8.81 -13.33
N ASN A 279 1.20 -8.02 -12.61
CA ASN A 279 0.69 -7.18 -11.53
C ASN A 279 -0.29 -6.09 -12.01
N GLU A 280 -0.09 -5.55 -13.23
CA GLU A 280 -1.04 -4.57 -13.80
C GLU A 280 -2.40 -5.22 -14.08
N GLN A 281 -2.42 -6.42 -14.65
CA GLN A 281 -3.65 -7.17 -14.86
C GLN A 281 -4.31 -7.54 -13.52
N PHE A 282 -3.50 -7.94 -12.52
CA PHE A 282 -4.01 -8.19 -11.18
C PHE A 282 -4.68 -6.95 -10.56
N LEU A 283 -4.07 -5.76 -10.71
CA LEU A 283 -4.68 -4.50 -10.29
C LEU A 283 -6.03 -4.29 -10.99
N LEU A 284 -6.09 -4.44 -12.31
CA LEU A 284 -7.32 -4.26 -13.07
C LEU A 284 -8.41 -5.23 -12.62
N ASN A 285 -8.07 -6.50 -12.40
CA ASN A 285 -9.02 -7.50 -11.93
C ASN A 285 -9.54 -7.17 -10.51
N VAL A 286 -8.69 -6.71 -9.60
CA VAL A 286 -9.11 -6.24 -8.27
C VAL A 286 -10.09 -5.08 -8.40
N MET A 287 -9.79 -4.12 -9.26
CA MET A 287 -10.67 -2.95 -9.46
C MET A 287 -11.98 -3.32 -10.15
N HIS A 288 -11.95 -4.26 -11.11
CA HIS A 288 -13.15 -4.82 -11.74
C HIS A 288 -14.03 -5.53 -10.71
N TRP A 289 -13.43 -6.28 -9.79
CA TRP A 289 -14.17 -6.92 -8.71
C TRP A 289 -14.80 -5.86 -7.79
N LEU A 290 -14.05 -4.86 -7.35
CA LEU A 290 -14.57 -3.77 -6.53
C LEU A 290 -15.69 -2.97 -7.24
N SER A 291 -15.62 -2.85 -8.56
CA SER A 291 -16.66 -2.21 -9.39
C SER A 291 -17.85 -3.13 -9.70
N LYS A 292 -17.86 -4.36 -9.19
CA LYS A 292 -18.88 -5.39 -9.46
C LYS A 292 -19.00 -5.73 -10.97
N LYS A 293 -17.89 -5.62 -11.69
CA LYS A 293 -17.80 -5.96 -13.12
C LYS A 293 -17.55 -7.47 -13.29
N ILE A 294 -16.84 -8.07 -12.31
CA ILE A 294 -16.63 -9.52 -12.21
C ILE A 294 -16.99 -10.01 -10.82
#